data_ccedcdc99266ee7844efb5f6592f640d
#
_entry.id   ccedcdc99266ee7844efb5f6592f640d
#
_cell.length_a   1.000
_cell.length_b   1.000
_cell.length_c   1.000
_cell.angle_alpha   90.00
_cell.angle_beta   90.00
_cell.angle_gamma   90.00
#
_symmetry.space_group_name_H-M   'P 1'
#
loop_
_entity.id
_entity.type
_entity.pdbx_description
1 polymer ?
#
loop_
_entity_poly.entity_id
_entity_poly.type
_entity_poly.pdbx_seq_one_letter_code
_entity_poly.pdbx_strand_id
1 'polypeptide(L)'
;MGIVNVTPDSFSDGGLAATPEAARDHALALLDQGADILDVGAESTRPGAADIGAEEEHARLIPALEAIRAATDAPISADTRRAAVARAAVAAGAGLWNDVSALSFDPGSLTAAAELGVPVVLMHAQGSPGTMQDAPRYRDVVGDVLAFLAARIG
;
A
#
# COMPACT_ATOMS: atom_id res chain seq x y z
N MET A 1 13.29 1.84 -0.97
CA MET A 1 11.96 1.36 -1.40
C MET A 1 11.51 2.18 -2.58
N GLY A 2 11.12 1.55 -3.69
CA GLY A 2 10.57 2.19 -4.88
C GLY A 2 9.05 2.16 -4.84
N ILE A 3 8.36 3.29 -5.10
CA ILE A 3 6.89 3.40 -5.01
C ILE A 3 6.29 3.31 -6.41
N VAL A 4 5.38 2.37 -6.61
CA VAL A 4 4.65 2.12 -7.85
C VAL A 4 3.15 2.39 -7.62
N ASN A 5 2.67 3.54 -8.05
CA ASN A 5 1.26 3.90 -7.93
C ASN A 5 0.50 3.49 -9.19
N VAL A 6 -0.48 2.59 -9.07
CA VAL A 6 -1.35 2.12 -10.17
C VAL A 6 -2.66 2.91 -10.14
N THR A 7 -2.55 4.23 -10.17
CA THR A 7 -3.72 5.12 -10.24
C THR A 7 -3.79 5.80 -11.61
N PRO A 8 -4.99 6.15 -12.10
CA PRO A 8 -5.15 6.77 -13.43
C PRO A 8 -4.28 8.02 -13.63
N ASP A 9 -3.99 8.75 -12.57
CA ASP A 9 -3.21 9.99 -12.63
C ASP A 9 -1.69 9.79 -12.51
N SER A 10 -1.23 8.61 -12.13
CA SER A 10 0.19 8.37 -11.80
C SER A 10 1.10 8.23 -13.02
N PHE A 11 0.54 7.99 -14.20
CA PHE A 11 1.26 7.84 -15.46
C PHE A 11 0.91 8.95 -16.46
N SER A 12 0.41 10.11 -15.99
CA SER A 12 -0.15 11.18 -16.81
C SER A 12 0.86 12.00 -17.61
N ASP A 13 2.16 11.86 -17.38
CA ASP A 13 3.19 12.61 -18.13
C ASP A 13 3.33 12.18 -19.61
N GLY A 14 2.49 11.29 -20.09
CA GLY A 14 2.49 10.84 -21.49
C GLY A 14 1.17 10.28 -21.99
N GLY A 15 0.06 10.40 -21.26
CA GLY A 15 -1.25 9.89 -21.69
C GLY A 15 -1.35 8.35 -21.71
N LEU A 16 -0.42 7.65 -21.07
CA LEU A 16 -0.47 6.20 -20.91
C LEU A 16 -1.42 5.88 -19.75
N ALA A 17 -2.45 5.08 -20.04
CA ALA A 17 -3.30 4.50 -19.00
C ALA A 17 -2.42 3.70 -18.01
N ALA A 18 -2.84 3.61 -16.74
CA ALA A 18 -2.20 2.75 -15.75
C ALA A 18 -2.42 1.28 -16.14
N THR A 19 -1.56 0.75 -17.02
CA THR A 19 -1.61 -0.66 -17.42
C THR A 19 -0.66 -1.49 -16.58
N PRO A 20 -0.91 -2.80 -16.43
CA PRO A 20 0.01 -3.72 -15.76
C PRO A 20 1.44 -3.67 -16.32
N GLU A 21 1.58 -3.52 -17.62
CA GLU A 21 2.86 -3.42 -18.31
C GLU A 21 3.60 -2.12 -17.96
N ALA A 22 2.89 -0.99 -17.91
CA ALA A 22 3.47 0.29 -17.50
C ALA A 22 3.92 0.25 -16.02
N ALA A 23 3.15 -0.37 -15.15
CA ALA A 23 3.52 -0.59 -13.75
C ALA A 23 4.77 -1.46 -13.62
N ARG A 24 4.86 -2.55 -14.39
CA ARG A 24 6.04 -3.41 -14.46
C ARG A 24 7.27 -2.64 -14.91
N ASP A 25 7.18 -1.91 -16.00
CA ASP A 25 8.31 -1.19 -16.59
C ASP A 25 8.81 -0.10 -15.64
N HIS A 26 7.90 0.59 -14.94
CA HIS A 26 8.25 1.53 -13.89
C HIS A 26 8.93 0.85 -12.70
N ALA A 27 8.40 -0.30 -12.26
CA ALA A 27 9.00 -1.08 -11.19
C ALA A 27 10.45 -1.50 -11.52
N LEU A 28 10.70 -2.01 -12.73
CA LEU A 28 12.04 -2.38 -13.18
C LEU A 28 12.97 -1.17 -13.22
N ALA A 29 12.50 -0.01 -13.70
CA ALA A 29 13.29 1.21 -13.70
C ALA A 29 13.67 1.67 -12.29
N LEU A 30 12.78 1.48 -11.29
CA LEU A 30 13.09 1.78 -9.89
C LEU A 30 14.16 0.83 -9.32
N LEU A 31 14.10 -0.45 -9.67
CA LEU A 31 15.14 -1.42 -9.27
C LEU A 31 16.49 -1.07 -9.89
N ASP A 32 16.54 -0.70 -11.17
CA ASP A 32 17.75 -0.25 -11.85
C ASP A 32 18.34 1.02 -11.21
N GLN A 33 17.50 1.87 -10.60
CA GLN A 33 17.90 3.04 -9.82
C GLN A 33 18.32 2.72 -8.39
N GLY A 34 18.29 1.44 -7.99
CA GLY A 34 18.76 0.99 -6.68
C GLY A 34 17.67 0.81 -5.62
N ALA A 35 16.42 0.65 -6.00
CA ALA A 35 15.40 0.21 -5.05
C ALA A 35 15.61 -1.25 -4.67
N ASP A 36 15.53 -1.57 -3.38
CA ASP A 36 15.63 -2.95 -2.85
C ASP A 36 14.25 -3.60 -2.67
N ILE A 37 13.22 -2.80 -2.51
CA ILE A 37 11.83 -3.22 -2.29
C ILE A 37 10.93 -2.34 -3.15
N LEU A 38 9.91 -2.93 -3.75
CA LEU A 38 8.85 -2.23 -4.47
C LEU A 38 7.61 -2.14 -3.60
N ASP A 39 7.01 -0.94 -3.46
CA ASP A 39 5.75 -0.73 -2.75
C ASP A 39 4.67 -0.37 -3.77
N VAL A 40 3.71 -1.27 -3.96
CA VAL A 40 2.73 -1.18 -5.04
C VAL A 40 1.36 -0.89 -4.46
N GLY A 41 0.75 0.24 -4.87
CA GLY A 41 -0.56 0.68 -4.42
C GLY A 41 -1.46 1.15 -5.55
N ALA A 42 -2.77 0.91 -5.43
CA ALA A 42 -3.76 1.29 -6.44
C ALA A 42 -4.75 2.36 -5.96
N GLU A 43 -4.72 2.70 -4.68
CA GLU A 43 -5.50 3.78 -4.09
C GLU A 43 -4.58 4.92 -3.66
N SER A 44 -4.94 6.16 -4.00
CA SER A 44 -4.20 7.31 -3.51
C SER A 44 -4.57 7.60 -2.05
N THR A 45 -3.57 7.63 -1.18
CA THR A 45 -3.73 8.04 0.23
C THR A 45 -3.44 9.53 0.45
N ARG A 46 -3.34 10.33 -0.63
CA ARG A 46 -3.16 11.78 -0.54
C ARG A 46 -4.41 12.46 0.02
N PRO A 47 -4.26 13.59 0.73
CA PRO A 47 -5.41 14.39 1.17
C PRO A 47 -6.35 14.72 0.00
N GLY A 48 -7.65 14.45 0.18
CA GLY A 48 -8.67 14.72 -0.84
C GLY A 48 -8.82 13.65 -1.93
N ALA A 49 -8.03 12.58 -1.91
CA ALA A 49 -8.24 11.46 -2.83
C ALA A 49 -9.58 10.76 -2.53
N ALA A 50 -10.29 10.36 -3.58
CA ALA A 50 -11.53 9.60 -3.46
C ALA A 50 -11.23 8.15 -3.06
N ASP A 51 -12.08 7.59 -2.21
CA ASP A 51 -12.12 6.14 -1.94
C ASP A 51 -12.67 5.43 -3.18
N ILE A 52 -11.91 4.49 -3.73
CA ILE A 52 -12.27 3.77 -4.95
C ILE A 52 -13.01 2.45 -4.69
N GLY A 53 -13.11 2.02 -3.44
CA GLY A 53 -13.71 0.73 -3.09
C GLY A 53 -12.81 -0.47 -3.38
N ALA A 54 -13.16 -1.61 -2.77
CA ALA A 54 -12.33 -2.83 -2.82
C ALA A 54 -12.26 -3.46 -4.22
N GLU A 55 -13.35 -3.45 -4.97
CA GLU A 55 -13.41 -4.05 -6.31
C GLU A 55 -12.50 -3.33 -7.30
N GLU A 56 -12.56 -2.01 -7.30
CA GLU A 56 -11.73 -1.19 -8.18
C GLU A 56 -10.26 -1.25 -7.79
N GLU A 57 -9.95 -1.20 -6.49
CA GLU A 57 -8.58 -1.38 -6.01
C GLU A 57 -8.02 -2.73 -6.41
N HIS A 58 -8.77 -3.81 -6.22
CA HIS A 58 -8.40 -5.17 -6.63
C HIS A 58 -8.14 -5.24 -8.14
N ALA A 59 -9.06 -4.69 -8.96
CA ALA A 59 -8.96 -4.73 -10.42
C ALA A 59 -7.73 -4.00 -10.96
N ARG A 60 -7.24 -2.99 -10.25
CA ARG A 60 -6.01 -2.26 -10.60
C ARG A 60 -4.75 -2.93 -10.05
N LEU A 61 -4.77 -3.31 -8.77
CA LEU A 61 -3.58 -3.76 -8.05
C LEU A 61 -3.13 -5.15 -8.49
N ILE A 62 -4.05 -6.10 -8.59
CA ILE A 62 -3.66 -7.50 -8.79
C ILE A 62 -2.99 -7.75 -10.13
N PRO A 63 -3.51 -7.28 -11.28
CA PRO A 63 -2.82 -7.46 -12.56
C PRO A 63 -1.43 -6.80 -12.61
N ALA A 64 -1.26 -5.65 -11.94
CA ALA A 64 0.03 -4.99 -11.85
C ALA A 64 1.03 -5.80 -11.02
N LEU A 65 0.61 -6.34 -9.87
CA LEU A 65 1.44 -7.22 -9.03
C LEU A 65 1.89 -8.48 -9.81
N GLU A 66 0.98 -9.12 -10.50
CA GLU A 66 1.28 -10.31 -11.33
C GLU A 66 2.30 -9.98 -12.44
N ALA A 67 2.12 -8.85 -13.14
CA ALA A 67 3.06 -8.41 -14.17
C ALA A 67 4.45 -8.08 -13.62
N ILE A 68 4.52 -7.41 -12.46
CA ILE A 68 5.78 -7.12 -11.77
C ILE A 68 6.43 -8.42 -11.29
N ARG A 69 5.68 -9.31 -10.64
CA ARG A 69 6.20 -10.58 -10.10
C ARG A 69 6.74 -11.50 -11.19
N ALA A 70 6.12 -11.49 -12.38
CA ALA A 70 6.61 -12.25 -13.53
C ALA A 70 7.95 -11.74 -14.07
N ALA A 71 8.32 -10.50 -13.78
CA ALA A 71 9.52 -9.85 -14.31
C ALA A 71 10.69 -9.74 -13.32
N THR A 72 10.45 -9.92 -12.00
CA THR A 72 11.52 -9.78 -11.00
C THR A 72 11.23 -10.60 -9.74
N ASP A 73 12.29 -11.02 -9.05
CA ASP A 73 12.24 -11.67 -7.74
C ASP A 73 12.41 -10.68 -6.57
N ALA A 74 12.50 -9.38 -6.84
CA ALA A 74 12.63 -8.37 -5.80
C ALA A 74 11.46 -8.44 -4.81
N PRO A 75 11.66 -8.11 -3.53
CA PRO A 75 10.58 -8.04 -2.55
C PRO A 75 9.52 -7.03 -2.97
N ILE A 76 8.25 -7.43 -2.88
CA ILE A 76 7.09 -6.59 -3.19
C ILE A 76 6.26 -6.39 -1.93
N SER A 77 5.95 -5.15 -1.63
CA SER A 77 5.00 -4.69 -0.62
C SER A 77 3.70 -4.29 -1.32
N ALA A 78 2.57 -4.72 -0.80
CA ALA A 78 1.26 -4.27 -1.27
C ALA A 78 0.73 -3.16 -0.35
N ASP A 79 0.53 -1.95 -0.89
CA ASP A 79 -0.04 -0.83 -0.15
C ASP A 79 -1.57 -0.86 -0.29
N THR A 80 -2.24 -1.32 0.76
CA THR A 80 -3.69 -1.38 0.84
C THR A 80 -4.17 -1.36 2.29
N ARG A 81 -5.35 -0.76 2.52
CA ARG A 81 -6.03 -0.75 3.83
C ARG A 81 -7.10 -1.84 3.96
N ARG A 82 -7.30 -2.64 2.90
CA ARG A 82 -8.40 -3.61 2.83
C ARG A 82 -7.91 -5.04 2.92
N ALA A 83 -8.42 -5.78 3.89
CA ALA A 83 -8.06 -7.17 4.15
C ALA A 83 -8.25 -8.09 2.93
N ALA A 84 -9.35 -7.93 2.19
CA ALA A 84 -9.62 -8.73 1.00
C ALA A 84 -8.59 -8.49 -0.11
N VAL A 85 -8.21 -7.22 -0.32
CA VAL A 85 -7.20 -6.83 -1.31
C VAL A 85 -5.81 -7.32 -0.89
N ALA A 86 -5.46 -7.20 0.40
CA ALA A 86 -4.20 -7.72 0.93
C ALA A 86 -4.05 -9.24 0.72
N ARG A 87 -5.13 -10.01 0.95
CA ARG A 87 -5.14 -11.47 0.68
C ARG A 87 -4.88 -11.78 -0.78
N ALA A 88 -5.55 -11.08 -1.68
CA ALA A 88 -5.36 -11.24 -3.12
C ALA A 88 -3.94 -10.83 -3.54
N ALA A 89 -3.40 -9.74 -3.00
CA ALA A 89 -2.06 -9.26 -3.28
C ALA A 89 -0.97 -10.24 -2.84
N VAL A 90 -1.10 -10.84 -1.65
CA VAL A 90 -0.17 -11.89 -1.19
C VAL A 90 -0.28 -13.13 -2.07
N ALA A 91 -1.47 -13.53 -2.48
CA ALA A 91 -1.66 -14.63 -3.43
C ALA A 91 -1.04 -14.34 -4.80
N ALA A 92 -1.00 -13.06 -5.23
CA ALA A 92 -0.34 -12.59 -6.45
C ALA A 92 1.19 -12.40 -6.30
N GLY A 93 1.76 -12.68 -5.12
CA GLY A 93 3.22 -12.68 -4.90
C GLY A 93 3.77 -11.51 -4.10
N ALA A 94 2.94 -10.68 -3.46
CA ALA A 94 3.41 -9.72 -2.48
C ALA A 94 3.92 -10.45 -1.22
N GLY A 95 5.10 -10.09 -0.75
CA GLY A 95 5.73 -10.66 0.45
C GLY A 95 5.63 -9.77 1.68
N LEU A 96 5.08 -8.55 1.55
CA LEU A 96 4.83 -7.60 2.63
C LEU A 96 3.45 -6.97 2.44
N TRP A 97 2.83 -6.58 3.53
CA TRP A 97 1.61 -5.76 3.53
C TRP A 97 1.89 -4.41 4.17
N ASN A 98 1.76 -3.32 3.41
CA ASN A 98 1.85 -1.96 3.90
C ASN A 98 0.43 -1.43 4.15
N ASP A 99 0.09 -1.13 5.42
CA ASP A 99 -1.22 -0.59 5.78
C ASP A 99 -1.06 0.75 6.51
N VAL A 100 -1.33 1.82 5.78
CA VAL A 100 -1.27 3.20 6.30
C VAL A 100 -2.31 3.49 7.40
N SER A 101 -3.29 2.60 7.59
CA SER A 101 -4.26 2.69 8.68
C SER A 101 -3.86 1.88 9.92
N ALA A 102 -2.73 1.20 9.91
CA ALA A 102 -2.29 0.28 10.96
C ALA A 102 -3.36 -0.77 11.30
N LEU A 103 -3.93 -1.40 10.30
CA LEU A 103 -4.97 -2.45 10.42
C LEU A 103 -6.28 -1.98 11.08
N SER A 104 -6.58 -0.67 11.03
CA SER A 104 -7.77 -0.11 11.68
C SER A 104 -8.92 0.23 10.74
N PHE A 105 -8.66 0.30 9.44
CA PHE A 105 -9.67 0.67 8.44
C PHE A 105 -10.69 -0.45 8.19
N ASP A 106 -10.20 -1.66 7.94
CA ASP A 106 -11.04 -2.82 7.66
C ASP A 106 -11.12 -3.71 8.92
N PRO A 107 -12.33 -4.03 9.41
CA PRO A 107 -12.49 -4.90 10.59
C PRO A 107 -11.83 -6.28 10.44
N GLY A 108 -11.64 -6.76 9.20
CA GLY A 108 -10.99 -8.03 8.91
C GLY A 108 -9.46 -7.99 8.91
N SER A 109 -8.85 -6.80 8.99
CA SER A 109 -7.40 -6.63 8.78
C SER A 109 -6.54 -7.38 9.80
N LEU A 110 -6.89 -7.36 11.10
CA LEU A 110 -6.13 -8.10 12.12
C LEU A 110 -6.15 -9.60 11.88
N THR A 111 -7.32 -10.14 11.54
CA THR A 111 -7.46 -11.58 11.22
C THR A 111 -6.68 -11.91 9.95
N ALA A 112 -6.78 -11.07 8.92
CA ALA A 112 -6.04 -11.26 7.68
C ALA A 112 -4.52 -11.24 7.90
N ALA A 113 -4.01 -10.30 8.70
CA ALA A 113 -2.59 -10.21 9.01
C ALA A 113 -2.06 -11.47 9.70
N ALA A 114 -2.83 -11.98 10.69
CA ALA A 114 -2.48 -13.21 11.40
C ALA A 114 -2.48 -14.44 10.48
N GLU A 115 -3.45 -14.55 9.57
CA GLU A 115 -3.57 -15.70 8.65
C GLU A 115 -2.56 -15.65 7.51
N LEU A 116 -2.24 -14.48 6.99
CA LEU A 116 -1.28 -14.31 5.90
C LEU A 116 0.16 -14.59 6.33
N GLY A 117 0.51 -14.26 7.58
CA GLY A 117 1.83 -14.52 8.13
C GLY A 117 2.98 -13.79 7.42
N VAL A 118 2.68 -12.76 6.63
CA VAL A 118 3.69 -11.89 6.01
C VAL A 118 4.02 -10.71 6.94
N PRO A 119 5.20 -10.11 6.85
CA PRO A 119 5.49 -8.86 7.53
C PRO A 119 4.48 -7.77 7.18
N VAL A 120 4.09 -6.98 8.18
CA VAL A 120 3.15 -5.86 8.01
C VAL A 120 3.84 -4.56 8.41
N VAL A 121 3.74 -3.56 7.55
CA VAL A 121 4.17 -2.19 7.84
C VAL A 121 2.96 -1.41 8.39
N LEU A 122 3.12 -0.82 9.55
CA LEU A 122 2.09 -0.04 10.22
C LEU A 122 2.50 1.43 10.26
N MET A 123 1.59 2.31 9.87
CA MET A 123 1.80 3.75 9.95
C MET A 123 0.89 4.36 11.03
N HIS A 124 1.45 5.23 11.87
CA HIS A 124 0.64 6.08 12.74
C HIS A 124 0.09 7.27 11.96
N ALA A 125 -1.20 7.56 12.11
CA ALA A 125 -1.83 8.79 11.64
C ALA A 125 -2.93 9.22 12.63
N GLN A 126 -3.23 10.52 12.69
CA GLN A 126 -4.41 11.05 13.37
C GLN A 126 -5.51 11.28 12.32
N GLY A 127 -6.68 10.66 12.50
CA GLY A 127 -7.79 10.76 11.55
C GLY A 127 -7.65 9.81 10.36
N SER A 128 -8.23 10.21 9.24
CA SER A 128 -8.19 9.47 7.97
C SER A 128 -7.12 10.06 7.03
N PRO A 129 -6.73 9.38 5.94
CA PRO A 129 -5.81 9.94 4.95
C PRO A 129 -6.21 11.33 4.45
N GLY A 130 -7.53 11.58 4.31
CA GLY A 130 -8.04 12.90 3.89
C GLY A 130 -7.88 14.01 4.94
N THR A 131 -7.73 13.68 6.22
CA THR A 131 -7.71 14.65 7.33
C THR A 131 -6.47 14.56 8.21
N MET A 132 -5.60 13.57 8.01
CA MET A 132 -4.46 13.30 8.88
C MET A 132 -3.44 14.45 8.98
N GLN A 133 -3.47 15.38 8.03
CA GLN A 133 -2.62 16.57 8.01
C GLN A 133 -3.34 17.84 8.53
N ASP A 134 -4.62 17.73 8.90
CA ASP A 134 -5.41 18.85 9.39
C ASP A 134 -5.10 19.13 10.87
N ALA A 135 -4.00 19.86 11.13
CA ALA A 135 -3.55 20.28 12.45
C ALA A 135 -3.40 19.13 13.48
N PRO A 136 -2.59 18.10 13.21
CA PRO A 136 -2.37 17.02 14.17
C PRO A 136 -1.82 17.56 15.49
N ARG A 137 -2.32 17.06 16.62
CA ARG A 137 -1.96 17.53 17.96
C ARG A 137 -1.48 16.38 18.83
N TYR A 138 -0.35 16.57 19.47
CA TYR A 138 0.27 15.62 20.39
C TYR A 138 0.58 16.31 21.71
N ARG A 139 0.51 15.57 22.82
CA ARG A 139 1.06 16.00 24.12
C ARG A 139 2.55 15.66 24.17
N ASP A 140 2.88 14.46 23.75
CA ASP A 140 4.22 13.92 23.56
C ASP A 140 4.21 13.05 22.31
N VAL A 141 4.73 13.60 21.20
CA VAL A 141 4.68 12.92 19.89
C VAL A 141 5.33 11.52 19.92
N VAL A 142 6.43 11.36 20.63
CA VAL A 142 7.13 10.07 20.72
C VAL A 142 6.31 9.07 21.53
N GLY A 143 5.85 9.48 22.72
CA GLY A 143 5.02 8.64 23.57
C GLY A 143 3.68 8.27 22.95
N ASP A 144 3.01 9.23 22.30
CA ASP A 144 1.71 9.02 21.66
C ASP A 144 1.82 8.06 20.46
N VAL A 145 2.85 8.22 19.60
CA VAL A 145 3.10 7.32 18.47
C VAL A 145 3.49 5.92 18.93
N LEU A 146 4.36 5.82 19.94
CA LEU A 146 4.76 4.53 20.51
C LEU A 146 3.57 3.79 21.12
N ALA A 147 2.74 4.49 21.88
CA ALA A 147 1.55 3.88 22.50
C ALA A 147 0.55 3.40 21.44
N PHE A 148 0.35 4.19 20.37
CA PHE A 148 -0.51 3.79 19.25
C PHE A 148 0.00 2.51 18.58
N LEU A 149 1.28 2.50 18.15
CA LEU A 149 1.83 1.34 17.46
C LEU A 149 1.89 0.10 18.36
N ALA A 150 2.26 0.25 19.63
CA ALA A 150 2.25 -0.85 20.60
C ALA A 150 0.85 -1.49 20.74
N ALA A 151 -0.20 -0.67 20.79
CA ALA A 151 -1.58 -1.16 20.85
C ALA A 151 -2.04 -1.87 19.56
N ARG A 152 -1.35 -1.68 18.44
CA ARG A 152 -1.64 -2.36 17.18
C ARG A 152 -0.89 -3.68 16.99
N ILE A 153 0.22 -3.84 17.70
CA ILE A 153 1.04 -5.07 17.66
C ILE A 153 0.48 -6.14 18.60
N GLY A 154 -0.30 -5.77 19.59
CA GLY A 154 -0.96 -6.66 20.55
C GLY A 154 -0.33 -6.64 21.87
#